data_54acee3afedf0b7393b4deaac7fe4820
#
_entry.id   54acee3afedf0b7393b4deaac7fe4820
#
_cell.length_a   1.000
_cell.length_b   1.000
_cell.length_c   1.000
_cell.angle_alpha   90.00
_cell.angle_beta   90.00
_cell.angle_gamma   90.00
#
_symmetry.space_group_name_H-M   'P 1'
#
loop_
_entity.id
_entity.type
_entity.pdbx_description
1 polymer ?
#
loop_
_entity_poly.entity_id
_entity_poly.type
_entity_poly.pdbx_seq_one_letter_code
_entity_poly.pdbx_strand_id
1 'polypeptide(L)'
;MKIERFREFTRKVLEVRPLACYYPNMRKMMRSMIILLVLCGVLPIFTEATASEQDYSAAITKIRLNLPDDPDAGASLGIKQNTGQITLGDIDGEIIIIEIFSMYCPFCQRHAPMTNKLQTAIETRRDTRGKVKLIGIGVGNSPYEVKFFKKKYGIRFPLFDDANSAVLNSLSGIKTPYYFAIRKKGRSLNVFFTQQGAFEDAETFLNTVMNKAGRL
;
A
#
# COMPACT_ATOMS: atom_id res chain seq x y z
N MET A 1 5.15 -50.92 3.41
CA MET A 1 6.36 -50.74 4.25
C MET A 1 6.84 -49.29 4.43
N LYS A 2 6.36 -48.28 3.70
CA LYS A 2 6.69 -46.83 3.89
C LYS A 2 5.66 -46.05 4.73
N ILE A 3 4.44 -46.51 4.83
CA ILE A 3 3.33 -45.77 5.51
C ILE A 3 3.35 -46.00 7.04
N GLU A 4 3.84 -47.16 7.50
CA GLU A 4 3.93 -47.46 8.94
C GLU A 4 5.02 -46.66 9.66
N ARG A 5 6.15 -46.39 8.98
CA ARG A 5 7.24 -45.56 9.53
C ARG A 5 6.85 -44.10 9.73
N PHE A 6 5.91 -43.60 8.92
CA PHE A 6 5.42 -42.24 9.04
C PHE A 6 4.42 -42.07 10.20
N ARG A 7 3.65 -43.11 10.51
CA ARG A 7 2.74 -43.12 11.67
C ARG A 7 3.49 -43.22 13.01
N GLU A 8 4.62 -43.92 13.03
CA GLU A 8 5.45 -44.01 14.23
C GLU A 8 6.22 -42.71 14.53
N PHE A 9 6.64 -41.99 13.47
CA PHE A 9 7.31 -40.70 13.62
C PHE A 9 6.32 -39.61 14.16
N THR A 10 5.09 -39.59 13.68
CA THR A 10 4.07 -38.63 14.16
C THR A 10 3.62 -38.91 15.59
N ARG A 11 3.66 -40.19 16.02
CA ARG A 11 3.32 -40.56 17.41
C ARG A 11 4.42 -40.12 18.41
N LYS A 12 5.69 -40.13 18.01
CA LYS A 12 6.81 -39.72 18.87
C LYS A 12 6.93 -38.18 18.99
N VAL A 13 6.44 -37.41 18.01
CA VAL A 13 6.47 -35.94 18.05
C VAL A 13 5.33 -35.35 18.93
N LEU A 14 4.26 -36.11 19.17
CA LEU A 14 3.13 -35.71 20.02
C LEU A 14 3.27 -36.03 21.50
N GLU A 15 4.33 -36.75 21.93
CA GLU A 15 4.66 -36.97 23.35
C GLU A 15 5.59 -35.89 23.92
N VAL A 16 5.41 -34.64 23.58
CA VAL A 16 6.00 -33.54 24.37
C VAL A 16 5.11 -33.35 25.58
N ARG A 17 5.51 -33.99 26.70
CA ARG A 17 4.86 -33.76 28.01
C ARG A 17 4.83 -32.26 28.28
N PRO A 18 3.68 -31.68 28.64
CA PRO A 18 3.63 -30.28 28.96
C PRO A 18 4.58 -30.00 30.13
N LEU A 19 5.43 -28.98 29.98
CA LEU A 19 6.42 -28.50 30.96
C LEU A 19 5.81 -28.17 32.35
N ALA A 20 4.50 -28.26 32.47
CA ALA A 20 3.75 -28.05 33.71
C ALA A 20 3.99 -29.10 34.82
N CYS A 21 4.56 -30.29 34.50
CA CYS A 21 4.80 -31.33 35.49
C CYS A 21 6.16 -31.20 36.20
N TYR A 22 7.04 -30.31 35.78
CA TYR A 22 8.39 -30.25 36.34
C TYR A 22 8.55 -29.29 37.52
N TYR A 23 7.59 -28.34 37.74
CA TYR A 23 7.66 -27.41 38.87
C TYR A 23 6.28 -27.21 39.53
N PRO A 24 5.90 -28.04 40.52
CA PRO A 24 4.61 -27.95 41.21
C PRO A 24 4.43 -26.62 41.98
N ASN A 25 5.50 -25.92 42.28
CA ASN A 25 5.44 -24.63 43.02
C ASN A 25 5.48 -23.38 42.14
N MET A 26 5.63 -23.50 40.81
CA MET A 26 5.75 -22.36 39.89
C MET A 26 4.50 -21.48 39.87
N ARG A 27 3.30 -22.07 40.00
CA ARG A 27 2.05 -21.32 40.09
C ARG A 27 1.93 -20.50 41.41
N LYS A 28 2.47 -21.02 42.52
CA LYS A 28 2.50 -20.29 43.79
C LYS A 28 3.51 -19.18 43.78
N MET A 29 4.71 -19.44 43.23
CA MET A 29 5.76 -18.42 43.03
C MET A 29 5.31 -17.31 42.09
N MET A 30 4.67 -17.64 40.94
CA MET A 30 4.14 -16.65 39.99
C MET A 30 3.05 -15.77 40.59
N ARG A 31 2.13 -16.36 41.38
CA ARG A 31 1.11 -15.60 42.10
C ARG A 31 1.70 -14.67 43.17
N SER A 32 2.71 -15.14 43.92
CA SER A 32 3.40 -14.34 44.92
C SER A 32 4.20 -13.19 44.29
N MET A 33 4.81 -13.42 43.12
CA MET A 33 5.56 -12.43 42.38
C MET A 33 4.65 -11.35 41.75
N ILE A 34 3.45 -11.76 41.27
CA ILE A 34 2.46 -10.83 40.74
C ILE A 34 1.89 -9.95 41.88
N ILE A 35 1.63 -10.54 43.05
CA ILE A 35 1.14 -9.80 44.23
C ILE A 35 2.20 -8.80 44.74
N LEU A 36 3.49 -9.19 44.71
CA LEU A 36 4.58 -8.34 45.11
C LEU A 36 4.78 -7.15 44.13
N LEU A 37 4.63 -7.40 42.81
CA LEU A 37 4.69 -6.36 41.78
C LEU A 37 3.53 -5.35 41.86
N VAL A 38 2.33 -5.81 42.27
CA VAL A 38 1.17 -4.94 42.48
C VAL A 38 1.34 -4.10 43.75
N LEU A 39 1.93 -4.66 44.83
CA LEU A 39 2.20 -3.93 46.07
C LEU A 39 3.35 -2.91 45.93
N CYS A 40 4.30 -3.12 45.04
CA CYS A 40 5.36 -2.15 44.77
C CYS A 40 4.95 -1.00 43.86
N GLY A 41 3.70 -0.96 43.34
CA GLY A 41 3.22 0.10 42.44
C GLY A 41 3.93 0.17 41.08
N VAL A 42 4.75 -0.85 40.74
CA VAL A 42 5.40 -0.97 39.42
C VAL A 42 4.48 -1.78 38.51
N LEU A 43 3.39 -1.18 38.09
CA LEU A 43 2.65 -1.69 36.95
C LEU A 43 3.54 -1.48 35.71
N PRO A 44 3.89 -2.52 34.94
CA PRO A 44 4.50 -2.30 33.65
C PRO A 44 3.49 -1.53 32.81
N ILE A 45 3.76 -0.27 32.57
CA ILE A 45 3.06 0.49 31.55
C ILE A 45 3.47 -0.18 30.22
N PHE A 46 2.64 -1.10 29.73
CA PHE A 46 2.70 -1.52 28.36
C PHE A 46 2.34 -0.30 27.52
N THR A 47 3.29 0.55 27.22
CA THR A 47 3.19 1.47 26.10
C THR A 47 3.13 0.58 24.87
N GLU A 48 1.92 0.35 24.37
CA GLU A 48 1.75 -0.12 23.00
C GLU A 48 2.49 0.92 22.14
N ALA A 49 3.63 0.52 21.59
CA ALA A 49 4.30 1.28 20.56
C ALA A 49 3.35 1.27 19.36
N THR A 50 2.46 2.26 19.29
CA THR A 50 1.74 2.56 18.07
C THR A 50 2.80 2.85 17.05
N ALA A 51 3.00 1.93 16.10
CA ALA A 51 3.82 2.18 14.92
C ALA A 51 3.31 3.50 14.35
N SER A 52 4.11 4.54 14.37
CA SER A 52 3.73 5.84 13.82
C SER A 52 3.44 5.60 12.34
N GLU A 53 2.17 5.73 11.96
CA GLU A 53 1.79 5.72 10.55
C GLU A 53 2.60 6.84 9.87
N GLN A 54 3.48 6.45 8.96
CA GLN A 54 4.40 7.39 8.32
C GLN A 54 3.57 8.39 7.51
N ASP A 55 3.58 9.66 7.90
CA ASP A 55 2.87 10.71 7.18
C ASP A 55 3.63 11.11 5.90
N TYR A 56 3.15 10.62 4.78
CA TYR A 56 3.68 10.92 3.45
C TYR A 56 3.12 12.23 2.86
N SER A 57 2.19 12.92 3.52
CA SER A 57 1.46 14.07 2.94
C SER A 57 2.42 15.20 2.53
N ALA A 58 3.44 15.47 3.34
CA ALA A 58 4.43 16.49 3.05
C ALA A 58 5.30 16.15 1.82
N ALA A 59 5.69 14.90 1.66
CA ALA A 59 6.44 14.42 0.49
C ALA A 59 5.56 14.43 -0.77
N ILE A 60 4.36 13.91 -0.68
CA ILE A 60 3.37 13.85 -1.76
C ILE A 60 3.04 15.25 -2.31
N THR A 61 2.92 16.26 -1.46
CA THR A 61 2.62 17.64 -1.89
C THR A 61 3.75 18.26 -2.72
N LYS A 62 4.99 17.79 -2.55
CA LYS A 62 6.17 18.28 -3.27
C LYS A 62 6.40 17.59 -4.61
N ILE A 63 5.68 16.50 -4.90
CA ILE A 63 5.86 15.75 -6.15
C ILE A 63 5.54 16.64 -7.34
N ARG A 64 6.45 16.63 -8.31
CA ARG A 64 6.33 17.25 -9.63
C ARG A 64 6.43 16.16 -10.68
N LEU A 65 5.49 16.13 -11.60
CA LEU A 65 5.37 15.11 -12.63
C LEU A 65 5.43 15.79 -14.01
N ASN A 66 6.19 15.24 -14.93
CA ASN A 66 6.18 15.68 -16.33
C ASN A 66 4.99 14.98 -17.02
N LEU A 67 4.13 15.75 -17.67
CA LEU A 67 3.06 15.16 -18.47
C LEU A 67 3.67 14.21 -19.53
N PRO A 68 3.18 12.97 -19.58
CA PRO A 68 3.67 12.02 -20.57
C PRO A 68 3.28 12.45 -21.98
N ASP A 69 4.06 12.04 -22.97
CA ASP A 69 3.74 12.17 -24.40
C ASP A 69 2.60 11.19 -24.77
N ASP A 70 1.43 11.48 -24.24
CA ASP A 70 0.17 10.75 -24.41
C ASP A 70 -0.94 11.80 -24.49
N PRO A 71 -1.57 11.98 -25.66
CA PRO A 71 -2.53 13.06 -25.88
C PRO A 71 -3.74 13.00 -24.95
N ASP A 72 -4.07 11.81 -24.45
CA ASP A 72 -5.23 11.61 -23.58
C ASP A 72 -4.89 11.77 -22.09
N ALA A 73 -3.60 11.81 -21.71
CA ALA A 73 -3.19 11.85 -20.32
C ALA A 73 -3.68 13.14 -19.62
N GLY A 74 -3.44 14.29 -20.22
CA GLY A 74 -3.89 15.57 -19.67
C GLY A 74 -5.42 15.64 -19.56
N ALA A 75 -6.14 15.28 -20.62
CA ALA A 75 -7.59 15.31 -20.68
C ALA A 75 -8.22 14.37 -19.62
N SER A 76 -7.70 13.16 -19.45
CA SER A 76 -8.20 12.20 -18.46
C SER A 76 -8.02 12.67 -17.01
N LEU A 77 -7.05 13.54 -16.77
CA LEU A 77 -6.77 14.16 -15.47
C LEU A 77 -7.44 15.53 -15.29
N GLY A 78 -8.18 16.02 -16.29
CA GLY A 78 -8.81 17.35 -16.27
C GLY A 78 -7.81 18.50 -16.42
N ILE A 79 -6.61 18.23 -16.94
CA ILE A 79 -5.54 19.20 -17.12
C ILE A 79 -5.66 19.80 -18.52
N LYS A 80 -5.71 21.13 -18.61
CA LYS A 80 -5.90 21.83 -19.89
C LYS A 80 -4.66 21.87 -20.77
N GLN A 81 -3.47 21.76 -20.18
CA GLN A 81 -2.19 21.73 -20.91
C GLN A 81 -1.82 20.30 -21.28
N ASN A 82 -1.19 20.14 -22.46
CA ASN A 82 -0.78 18.83 -22.96
C ASN A 82 0.72 18.55 -22.75
N THR A 83 1.48 19.52 -22.26
CA THR A 83 2.91 19.41 -22.01
C THR A 83 3.31 20.18 -20.76
N GLY A 84 4.47 19.87 -20.21
CA GLY A 84 5.06 20.55 -19.07
C GLY A 84 4.90 19.80 -17.76
N GLN A 85 5.26 20.49 -16.69
CA GLN A 85 5.28 19.92 -15.35
C GLN A 85 4.00 20.26 -14.60
N ILE A 86 3.47 19.26 -13.91
CA ILE A 86 2.27 19.37 -13.07
C ILE A 86 2.57 18.95 -11.64
N THR A 87 1.67 19.33 -10.75
CA THR A 87 1.59 18.82 -9.39
C THR A 87 0.36 17.92 -9.24
N LEU A 88 0.30 17.12 -8.19
CA LEU A 88 -0.90 16.35 -7.88
C LEU A 88 -2.11 17.25 -7.57
N GLY A 89 -1.87 18.49 -7.13
CA GLY A 89 -2.93 19.49 -6.91
C GLY A 89 -3.64 19.95 -8.19
N ASP A 90 -2.98 19.82 -9.35
CA ASP A 90 -3.53 20.22 -10.66
C ASP A 90 -4.47 19.17 -11.24
N ILE A 91 -4.41 17.93 -10.74
CA ILE A 91 -5.29 16.84 -11.18
C ILE A 91 -6.72 17.12 -10.73
N ASP A 92 -7.66 17.03 -11.65
CA ASP A 92 -9.09 17.17 -11.34
C ASP A 92 -9.61 15.89 -10.68
N GLY A 93 -10.30 16.04 -9.53
CA GLY A 93 -10.84 14.93 -8.76
C GLY A 93 -10.78 15.20 -7.25
N GLU A 94 -11.59 14.45 -6.50
CA GLU A 94 -11.65 14.53 -5.04
C GLU A 94 -10.64 13.58 -4.38
N ILE A 95 -10.37 12.45 -5.05
CA ILE A 95 -9.45 11.40 -4.59
C ILE A 95 -8.49 11.07 -5.73
N ILE A 96 -7.22 10.99 -5.40
CA ILE A 96 -6.16 10.54 -6.33
C ILE A 96 -5.58 9.24 -5.77
N ILE A 97 -5.66 8.18 -6.53
CA ILE A 97 -4.98 6.91 -6.23
C ILE A 97 -3.68 6.91 -7.05
N ILE A 98 -2.56 6.68 -6.39
CA ILE A 98 -1.24 6.58 -7.03
C ILE A 98 -0.73 5.16 -6.86
N GLU A 99 -0.37 4.52 -7.96
CA GLU A 99 0.46 3.32 -7.98
C GLU A 99 1.92 3.72 -8.15
N ILE A 100 2.77 3.39 -7.20
CA ILE A 100 4.23 3.44 -7.38
C ILE A 100 4.68 2.08 -7.89
N PHE A 101 5.19 2.06 -9.12
CA PHE A 101 5.60 0.82 -9.77
C PHE A 101 7.03 0.92 -10.33
N SER A 102 7.57 -0.19 -10.81
CA SER A 102 8.74 -0.20 -11.69
C SER A 102 8.53 -1.23 -12.79
N MET A 103 8.93 -0.90 -14.01
CA MET A 103 8.84 -1.87 -15.12
C MET A 103 9.70 -3.11 -14.89
N TYR A 104 10.71 -3.02 -14.04
CA TYR A 104 11.59 -4.13 -13.67
C TYR A 104 11.06 -4.98 -12.52
N CYS A 105 10.01 -4.53 -11.83
CA CYS A 105 9.42 -5.27 -10.72
C CYS A 105 8.50 -6.41 -11.20
N PRO A 106 8.84 -7.69 -10.95
CA PRO A 106 8.00 -8.80 -11.40
C PRO A 106 6.60 -8.81 -10.80
N PHE A 107 6.46 -8.27 -9.57
CA PHE A 107 5.16 -8.14 -8.92
C PHE A 107 4.28 -7.11 -9.62
N CYS A 108 4.84 -5.94 -10.02
CA CYS A 108 4.13 -4.92 -10.77
C CYS A 108 3.67 -5.47 -12.14
N GLN A 109 4.54 -6.19 -12.83
CA GLN A 109 4.22 -6.81 -14.12
C GLN A 109 3.04 -7.77 -14.02
N ARG A 110 3.04 -8.66 -13.01
CA ARG A 110 1.94 -9.61 -12.79
C ARG A 110 0.64 -8.93 -12.33
N HIS A 111 0.76 -7.81 -11.64
CA HIS A 111 -0.38 -7.09 -11.08
C HIS A 111 -1.04 -6.11 -12.06
N ALA A 112 -0.38 -5.71 -13.12
CA ALA A 112 -0.87 -4.76 -14.11
C ALA A 112 -2.31 -5.04 -14.63
N PRO A 113 -2.73 -6.30 -14.92
CA PRO A 113 -4.12 -6.57 -15.28
C PRO A 113 -5.13 -6.22 -14.16
N MET A 114 -4.74 -6.39 -12.90
CA MET A 114 -5.59 -6.07 -11.76
C MET A 114 -5.73 -4.55 -11.57
N THR A 115 -4.65 -3.80 -11.78
CA THR A 115 -4.70 -2.32 -11.75
C THR A 115 -5.57 -1.77 -12.89
N ASN A 116 -5.58 -2.43 -14.06
CA ASN A 116 -6.53 -2.11 -15.14
C ASN A 116 -7.99 -2.38 -14.74
N LYS A 117 -8.28 -3.46 -13.99
CA LYS A 117 -9.61 -3.70 -13.43
C LYS A 117 -10.01 -2.60 -12.43
N LEU A 118 -9.06 -2.12 -11.61
CA LEU A 118 -9.29 -0.98 -10.73
C LEU A 118 -9.68 0.27 -11.52
N GLN A 119 -8.99 0.58 -12.62
CA GLN A 119 -9.37 1.68 -13.50
C GLN A 119 -10.80 1.50 -14.04
N THR A 120 -11.16 0.28 -14.47
CA THR A 120 -12.52 -0.02 -14.94
C THR A 120 -13.55 0.20 -13.82
N ALA A 121 -13.29 -0.28 -12.61
CA ALA A 121 -14.18 -0.09 -11.47
C ALA A 121 -14.39 1.42 -11.17
N ILE A 122 -13.32 2.22 -11.19
CA ILE A 122 -13.38 3.67 -11.01
C ILE A 122 -14.26 4.34 -12.06
N GLU A 123 -14.15 3.93 -13.33
CA GLU A 123 -14.89 4.52 -14.46
C GLU A 123 -16.36 4.14 -14.50
N THR A 124 -16.71 2.94 -14.03
CA THR A 124 -18.08 2.40 -14.14
C THR A 124 -18.97 2.73 -12.95
N ARG A 125 -18.40 2.89 -11.77
CA ARG A 125 -19.18 3.17 -10.56
C ARG A 125 -19.61 4.63 -10.49
N ARG A 126 -20.85 4.87 -10.07
CA ARG A 126 -21.43 6.23 -9.97
C ARG A 126 -20.78 7.08 -8.88
N ASP A 127 -20.34 6.46 -7.79
CA ASP A 127 -19.75 7.14 -6.64
C ASP A 127 -18.27 7.52 -6.85
N THR A 128 -17.58 6.92 -7.82
CA THR A 128 -16.16 7.16 -8.11
C THR A 128 -15.90 7.84 -9.44
N ARG A 129 -16.78 7.63 -10.45
CA ARG A 129 -16.60 8.20 -11.78
C ARG A 129 -16.52 9.72 -11.76
N GLY A 130 -15.45 10.27 -12.34
CA GLY A 130 -15.16 11.70 -12.36
C GLY A 130 -14.56 12.24 -11.06
N LYS A 131 -14.72 11.55 -9.93
CA LYS A 131 -14.23 11.98 -8.60
C LYS A 131 -12.92 11.34 -8.20
N VAL A 132 -12.70 10.10 -8.62
CA VAL A 132 -11.47 9.34 -8.33
C VAL A 132 -10.63 9.31 -9.59
N LYS A 133 -9.34 9.61 -9.46
CA LYS A 133 -8.34 9.50 -10.52
C LYS A 133 -7.28 8.49 -10.12
N LEU A 134 -6.90 7.62 -11.07
CA LEU A 134 -5.80 6.66 -10.90
C LEU A 134 -4.65 7.08 -11.79
N ILE A 135 -3.45 7.15 -11.22
CA ILE A 135 -2.20 7.38 -11.94
C ILE A 135 -1.13 6.38 -11.50
N GLY A 136 -0.13 6.16 -12.34
CA GLY A 136 1.05 5.40 -11.97
C GLY A 136 2.31 6.24 -12.06
N ILE A 137 3.28 6.01 -11.16
CA ILE A 137 4.61 6.62 -11.20
C ILE A 137 5.65 5.51 -11.29
N GLY A 138 6.36 5.46 -12.41
CA GLY A 138 7.39 4.45 -12.69
C GLY A 138 8.73 4.86 -12.11
N VAL A 139 9.02 4.45 -10.87
CA VAL A 139 10.24 4.83 -10.16
C VAL A 139 11.47 4.16 -10.76
N GLY A 140 12.51 4.96 -11.00
CA GLY A 140 13.73 4.53 -11.71
C GLY A 140 13.47 4.15 -13.17
N ASN A 141 12.36 4.61 -13.74
CA ASN A 141 12.02 4.37 -15.14
C ASN A 141 12.04 5.66 -15.96
N SER A 142 12.67 5.58 -17.13
CA SER A 142 12.65 6.64 -18.15
C SER A 142 11.27 6.75 -18.83
N PRO A 143 10.97 7.87 -19.52
CA PRO A 143 9.74 8.02 -20.30
C PRO A 143 9.51 6.88 -21.31
N TYR A 144 10.59 6.41 -21.95
CA TYR A 144 10.53 5.28 -22.88
C TYR A 144 10.09 3.98 -22.19
N GLU A 145 10.67 3.68 -21.04
CA GLU A 145 10.37 2.47 -20.27
C GLU A 145 8.93 2.48 -19.73
N VAL A 146 8.46 3.64 -19.26
CA VAL A 146 7.06 3.82 -18.85
C VAL A 146 6.11 3.61 -20.02
N LYS A 147 6.42 4.21 -21.20
CA LYS A 147 5.62 4.04 -22.43
C LYS A 147 5.62 2.58 -22.90
N PHE A 148 6.76 1.90 -22.80
CA PHE A 148 6.86 0.47 -23.11
C PHE A 148 5.99 -0.38 -22.16
N PHE A 149 6.07 -0.13 -20.84
CA PHE A 149 5.27 -0.82 -19.83
C PHE A 149 3.77 -0.61 -20.09
N LYS A 150 3.36 0.64 -20.34
CA LYS A 150 1.98 1.00 -20.67
C LYS A 150 1.47 0.18 -21.86
N LYS A 151 2.22 0.16 -22.95
CA LYS A 151 1.86 -0.59 -24.17
C LYS A 151 1.82 -2.10 -23.93
N LYS A 152 2.85 -2.64 -23.28
CA LYS A 152 3.00 -4.09 -23.04
C LYS A 152 1.86 -4.68 -22.22
N TYR A 153 1.42 -3.95 -21.20
CA TYR A 153 0.37 -4.43 -20.27
C TYR A 153 -1.00 -3.79 -20.51
N GLY A 154 -1.15 -3.01 -21.58
CA GLY A 154 -2.40 -2.37 -21.96
C GLY A 154 -2.94 -1.43 -20.86
N ILE A 155 -2.06 -0.67 -20.20
CA ILE A 155 -2.45 0.23 -19.11
C ILE A 155 -3.31 1.37 -19.65
N ARG A 156 -4.48 1.58 -19.03
CA ARG A 156 -5.50 2.52 -19.52
C ARG A 156 -5.54 3.86 -18.80
N PHE A 157 -4.73 4.03 -17.77
CA PHE A 157 -4.59 5.27 -17.00
C PHE A 157 -3.23 5.93 -17.25
N PRO A 158 -3.05 7.21 -16.90
CA PRO A 158 -1.78 7.91 -17.08
C PRO A 158 -0.65 7.33 -16.26
N LEU A 159 0.49 7.14 -16.90
CA LEU A 159 1.74 6.74 -16.24
C LEU A 159 2.78 7.85 -16.41
N PHE A 160 3.46 8.17 -15.31
CA PHE A 160 4.52 9.17 -15.23
C PHE A 160 5.87 8.50 -15.00
N ASP A 161 6.92 9.09 -15.52
CA ASP A 161 8.30 8.67 -15.27
C ASP A 161 8.86 9.29 -13.98
N ASP A 162 9.82 8.60 -13.40
CA ASP A 162 10.65 9.08 -12.28
C ASP A 162 12.09 8.57 -12.50
N ALA A 163 12.68 8.93 -13.65
CA ALA A 163 13.98 8.42 -14.12
C ALA A 163 15.09 8.62 -13.07
N ASN A 164 15.04 9.73 -12.35
CA ASN A 164 16.04 10.09 -11.33
C ASN A 164 15.68 9.55 -9.93
N SER A 165 14.63 8.77 -9.82
CA SER A 165 14.11 8.24 -8.52
C SER A 165 13.82 9.33 -7.48
N ALA A 166 13.51 10.55 -7.90
CA ALA A 166 13.27 11.68 -7.01
C ALA A 166 12.02 11.44 -6.14
N VAL A 167 10.96 10.90 -6.75
CA VAL A 167 9.74 10.52 -6.04
C VAL A 167 10.03 9.39 -5.07
N LEU A 168 10.70 8.32 -5.52
CA LEU A 168 11.05 7.18 -4.66
C LEU A 168 11.88 7.62 -3.44
N ASN A 169 12.89 8.47 -3.66
CA ASN A 169 13.77 8.96 -2.60
C ASN A 169 13.02 9.84 -1.58
N SER A 170 11.97 10.55 -2.02
CA SER A 170 11.12 11.35 -1.13
C SER A 170 10.15 10.50 -0.30
N LEU A 171 9.87 9.26 -0.73
CA LEU A 171 8.94 8.31 -0.11
C LEU A 171 9.71 7.17 0.56
N SER A 172 10.53 7.49 1.55
CA SER A 172 11.42 6.52 2.22
C SER A 172 10.71 5.23 2.64
N GLY A 173 11.38 4.09 2.42
CA GLY A 173 10.97 2.78 2.96
C GLY A 173 9.91 2.03 2.14
N ILE A 174 9.41 2.58 1.03
CA ILE A 174 8.43 1.88 0.17
C ILE A 174 9.11 0.89 -0.78
N LYS A 175 8.36 -0.17 -1.15
CA LYS A 175 8.75 -1.15 -2.18
C LYS A 175 7.62 -1.29 -3.18
N THR A 176 7.95 -1.48 -4.45
CA THR A 176 6.97 -1.60 -5.53
C THR A 176 6.32 -3.00 -5.61
N PRO A 177 5.03 -3.10 -5.92
CA PRO A 177 4.09 -2.00 -6.05
C PRO A 177 3.71 -1.41 -4.70
N TYR A 178 3.40 -0.10 -4.66
CA TYR A 178 2.89 0.59 -3.50
C TYR A 178 1.76 1.52 -3.89
N TYR A 179 0.71 1.60 -3.09
CA TYR A 179 -0.46 2.43 -3.38
C TYR A 179 -0.64 3.51 -2.33
N PHE A 180 -0.96 4.71 -2.80
CA PHE A 180 -1.43 5.82 -1.98
C PHE A 180 -2.84 6.19 -2.40
N ALA A 181 -3.72 6.52 -1.44
CA ALA A 181 -4.93 7.24 -1.72
C ALA A 181 -4.89 8.59 -1.01
N ILE A 182 -5.10 9.65 -1.78
CA ILE A 182 -4.94 11.04 -1.39
C ILE A 182 -6.27 11.73 -1.54
N ARG A 183 -6.71 12.42 -0.49
CA ARG A 183 -7.84 13.33 -0.56
C ARG A 183 -7.36 14.74 -0.93
N LYS A 184 -8.02 15.33 -1.91
CA LYS A 184 -7.81 16.71 -2.32
C LYS A 184 -8.94 17.57 -1.80
N LYS A 185 -8.61 18.63 -1.02
CA LYS A 185 -9.54 19.68 -0.60
C LYS A 185 -8.91 21.03 -0.98
N GLY A 186 -9.36 21.61 -2.09
CA GLY A 186 -8.71 22.79 -2.67
C GLY A 186 -7.25 22.48 -3.04
N ARG A 187 -6.30 23.17 -2.41
CA ARG A 187 -4.85 22.94 -2.60
C ARG A 187 -4.23 21.96 -1.59
N SER A 188 -5.00 21.54 -0.60
CA SER A 188 -4.51 20.60 0.42
C SER A 188 -4.60 19.17 -0.10
N LEU A 189 -3.51 18.42 0.07
CA LEU A 189 -3.38 17.00 -0.25
C LEU A 189 -3.11 16.24 1.04
N ASN A 190 -4.00 15.31 1.38
CA ASN A 190 -3.87 14.48 2.58
C ASN A 190 -3.85 13.00 2.17
N VAL A 191 -2.78 12.31 2.55
CA VAL A 191 -2.69 10.85 2.38
C VAL A 191 -3.51 10.22 3.49
N PHE A 192 -4.55 9.47 3.14
CA PHE A 192 -5.44 8.83 4.10
C PHE A 192 -5.43 7.32 4.02
N PHE A 193 -4.77 6.76 3.02
CA PHE A 193 -4.62 5.32 2.87
C PHE A 193 -3.33 5.00 2.15
N THR A 194 -2.66 3.98 2.63
CA THR A 194 -1.49 3.38 1.97
C THR A 194 -1.61 1.87 1.97
N GLN A 195 -1.05 1.24 0.95
CA GLN A 195 -0.94 -0.22 0.87
C GLN A 195 0.33 -0.62 0.15
N GLN A 196 1.15 -1.41 0.82
CA GLN A 196 2.29 -2.05 0.18
C GLN A 196 1.87 -3.37 -0.48
N GLY A 197 2.42 -3.65 -1.66
CA GLY A 197 2.17 -4.89 -2.39
C GLY A 197 0.91 -4.84 -3.25
N ALA A 198 0.68 -5.95 -3.95
CA ALA A 198 -0.49 -6.15 -4.79
C ALA A 198 -1.77 -6.31 -3.94
N PHE A 199 -2.90 -5.91 -4.49
CA PHE A 199 -4.22 -6.27 -3.96
C PHE A 199 -4.81 -7.43 -4.78
N GLU A 200 -5.65 -8.24 -4.15
CA GLU A 200 -6.21 -9.45 -4.78
C GLU A 200 -7.45 -9.15 -5.62
N ASP A 201 -8.25 -8.16 -5.23
CA ASP A 201 -9.50 -7.79 -5.89
C ASP A 201 -9.66 -6.28 -5.99
N ALA A 202 -9.96 -5.79 -7.20
CA ALA A 202 -10.04 -4.37 -7.51
C ALA A 202 -11.24 -3.67 -6.85
N GLU A 203 -12.38 -4.33 -6.78
CA GLU A 203 -13.59 -3.77 -6.15
C GLU A 203 -13.42 -3.69 -4.63
N THR A 204 -12.85 -4.73 -4.02
CA THR A 204 -12.55 -4.75 -2.57
C THR A 204 -11.55 -3.67 -2.20
N PHE A 205 -10.50 -3.49 -3.02
CA PHE A 205 -9.53 -2.40 -2.83
C PHE A 205 -10.21 -1.03 -2.92
N LEU A 206 -10.99 -0.80 -3.98
CA LEU A 206 -11.70 0.47 -4.18
C LEU A 206 -12.69 0.74 -3.04
N ASN A 207 -13.44 -0.26 -2.60
CA ASN A 207 -14.35 -0.14 -1.46
C ASN A 207 -13.60 0.24 -0.17
N THR A 208 -12.43 -0.34 0.05
CA THR A 208 -11.59 0.00 1.21
C THR A 208 -11.16 1.46 1.18
N VAL A 209 -10.69 1.93 0.01
CA VAL A 209 -10.31 3.34 -0.20
C VAL A 209 -11.52 4.26 0.04
N MET A 210 -12.68 3.96 -0.56
CA MET A 210 -13.88 4.79 -0.45
C MET A 210 -14.44 4.82 0.98
N ASN A 211 -14.45 3.69 1.68
CA ASN A 211 -14.88 3.62 3.08
C ASN A 211 -13.99 4.45 4.02
N LYS A 212 -12.65 4.41 3.81
CA LYS A 212 -11.73 5.26 4.56
C LYS A 212 -11.91 6.73 4.20
N ALA A 213 -12.15 7.03 2.92
CA ALA A 213 -12.46 8.38 2.48
C ALA A 213 -13.74 8.93 3.14
N GLY A 214 -14.79 8.15 3.32
CA GLY A 214 -16.04 8.58 3.95
C GLY A 214 -15.93 8.86 5.46
N ARG A 215 -14.86 8.44 6.12
CA ARG A 215 -14.62 8.65 7.58
C ARG A 215 -13.81 9.91 7.91
N LEU A 216 -13.37 10.66 6.91
CA LEU A 216 -12.60 11.90 7.01
C LEU A 216 -13.49 13.11 6.71
#